data_d584e89e7532f715f9b232dfdf695b4b
#
_entry.id   d584e89e7532f715f9b232dfdf695b4b
#
_cell.length_a   1.000
_cell.length_b   1.000
_cell.length_c   1.000
_cell.angle_alpha   90.00
_cell.angle_beta   90.00
_cell.angle_gamma   90.00
#
_symmetry.space_group_name_H-M   'P 1'
#
loop_
_entity.id
_entity.type
_entity.pdbx_description
1 polymer ?
#
loop_
_entity_poly.entity_id
_entity_poly.type
_entity_poly.pdbx_seq_one_letter_code
_entity_poly.pdbx_strand_id
1 'polypeptide(L)'
;LFLLAHITQMQNYADAGYDLLCKAQDSLGTVMHDMTFRSGISGCCWLIEYLSKEGLIEENPEDLLETVDAYIRQNIGETMSVEDLAGIGRYYLAKMQNRPTKEHRDDCERIAVLLQGRMGEEAPSVTVDALTLMQACGMETREQLRVLERKIERMECTQVERVYMLFRLYLLTHDGYFLARVQEGMKNLRPQLMTLEDAVMLVEIMYH
;
A
#
# COMPACT_ATOMS: atom_id res chain seq x y z
N LEU A 1 -0.81 15.36 -0.81
CA LEU A 1 -0.82 16.74 -0.35
C LEU A 1 -0.08 16.90 0.98
N PHE A 2 -0.31 16.08 1.99
CA PHE A 2 0.42 16.14 3.27
C PHE A 2 1.94 16.01 3.09
N LEU A 3 2.39 15.08 2.22
CA LEU A 3 3.81 14.94 1.90
C LEU A 3 4.37 16.20 1.20
N LEU A 4 3.60 16.81 0.29
CA LEU A 4 3.98 18.09 -0.32
C LEU A 4 4.05 19.21 0.73
N ALA A 5 3.09 19.28 1.66
CA ALA A 5 3.13 20.22 2.77
C ALA A 5 4.40 20.06 3.61
N HIS A 6 4.75 18.82 3.94
CA HIS A 6 5.95 18.49 4.70
C HIS A 6 7.24 18.90 3.96
N ILE A 7 7.36 18.57 2.67
CA ILE A 7 8.55 18.90 1.86
C ILE A 7 8.66 20.41 1.61
N THR A 8 7.55 21.08 1.28
CA THR A 8 7.55 22.50 0.90
C THR A 8 7.38 23.46 2.05
N GLN A 9 6.97 22.96 3.24
CA GLN A 9 6.59 23.75 4.41
C GLN A 9 5.43 24.75 4.12
N MET A 10 4.59 24.43 3.13
CA MET A 10 3.47 25.28 2.71
C MET A 10 2.16 24.79 3.31
N GLN A 11 1.56 25.57 4.23
CA GLN A 11 0.36 25.22 4.96
C GLN A 11 -0.86 24.94 4.07
N ASN A 12 -0.98 25.64 2.94
CA ASN A 12 -2.11 25.44 2.01
C ASN A 12 -2.21 24.02 1.45
N TYR A 13 -1.10 23.27 1.37
CA TYR A 13 -1.13 21.84 0.99
C TYR A 13 -1.63 20.97 2.13
N ALA A 14 -1.31 21.31 3.38
CA ALA A 14 -1.84 20.59 4.55
C ALA A 14 -3.36 20.80 4.67
N ASP A 15 -3.81 22.06 4.56
CA ASP A 15 -5.24 22.41 4.63
C ASP A 15 -6.04 21.69 3.54
N ALA A 16 -5.57 21.73 2.29
CA ALA A 16 -6.20 21.00 1.18
C ALA A 16 -6.16 19.47 1.38
N GLY A 17 -5.10 18.95 1.99
CA GLY A 17 -4.99 17.54 2.36
C GLY A 17 -6.04 17.14 3.40
N TYR A 18 -6.22 17.96 4.41
CA TYR A 18 -7.21 17.75 5.46
C TYR A 18 -8.65 17.80 4.92
N ASP A 19 -8.97 18.78 4.06
CA ASP A 19 -10.27 18.87 3.39
C ASP A 19 -10.60 17.61 2.57
N LEU A 20 -9.59 17.04 1.88
CA LEU A 20 -9.78 15.80 1.13
C LEU A 20 -9.94 14.59 2.06
N LEU A 21 -9.22 14.54 3.18
CA LEU A 21 -9.36 13.49 4.16
C LEU A 21 -10.77 13.48 4.77
N CYS A 22 -11.30 14.65 5.16
CA CYS A 22 -12.68 14.79 5.66
C CYS A 22 -13.70 14.28 4.62
N LYS A 23 -13.54 14.66 3.34
CA LYS A 23 -14.43 14.18 2.27
C LYS A 23 -14.32 12.67 2.06
N ALA A 24 -13.12 12.09 2.19
CA ALA A 24 -12.93 10.66 2.11
C ALA A 24 -13.62 9.94 3.28
N GLN A 25 -13.49 10.46 4.51
CA GLN A 25 -14.20 9.93 5.69
C GLN A 25 -15.73 9.97 5.53
N ASP A 26 -16.29 11.10 5.05
CA ASP A 26 -17.73 11.23 4.78
C ASP A 26 -18.21 10.20 3.73
N SER A 27 -17.32 9.81 2.82
CA SER A 27 -17.61 8.85 1.75
C SER A 27 -17.43 7.39 2.18
N LEU A 28 -16.80 7.08 3.33
CA LEU A 28 -16.51 5.71 3.75
C LEU A 28 -17.73 4.80 3.75
N GLY A 29 -18.88 5.33 4.21
CA GLY A 29 -20.13 4.58 4.21
C GLY A 29 -20.61 4.14 2.82
N THR A 30 -20.26 4.87 1.76
CA THR A 30 -20.65 4.55 0.37
C THR A 30 -19.70 3.57 -0.31
N VAL A 31 -18.45 3.50 0.14
CA VAL A 31 -17.40 2.62 -0.44
C VAL A 31 -17.13 1.37 0.39
N MET A 32 -17.91 1.12 1.46
CA MET A 32 -17.71 -0.06 2.33
C MET A 32 -17.74 -1.41 1.59
N HIS A 33 -18.38 -1.48 0.42
CA HIS A 33 -18.45 -2.70 -0.38
C HIS A 33 -17.21 -2.94 -1.26
N ASP A 34 -16.41 -1.89 -1.50
CA ASP A 34 -15.15 -1.99 -2.24
C ASP A 34 -13.99 -2.09 -1.24
N MET A 35 -13.41 -3.29 -1.14
CA MET A 35 -12.31 -3.58 -0.21
C MET A 35 -10.93 -3.34 -0.83
N THR A 36 -10.86 -2.93 -2.10
CA THR A 36 -9.58 -2.70 -2.79
C THR A 36 -8.76 -1.59 -2.13
N PHE A 37 -7.45 -1.64 -2.36
CA PHE A 37 -6.55 -0.61 -1.84
C PHE A 37 -6.64 0.69 -2.63
N ARG A 38 -6.78 0.63 -3.95
CA ARG A 38 -6.67 1.79 -4.84
C ARG A 38 -7.89 2.71 -4.80
N SER A 39 -9.08 2.13 -4.76
CA SER A 39 -10.36 2.86 -4.86
C SER A 39 -11.31 2.62 -3.70
N GLY A 40 -10.99 1.65 -2.85
CA GLY A 40 -11.86 1.16 -1.80
C GLY A 40 -11.43 1.58 -0.39
N ILE A 41 -12.09 0.96 0.56
CA ILE A 41 -11.99 1.28 1.98
C ILE A 41 -10.59 0.99 2.56
N SER A 42 -9.88 -0.05 2.07
CA SER A 42 -8.56 -0.42 2.58
C SER A 42 -7.53 0.67 2.38
N GLY A 43 -7.57 1.39 1.25
CA GLY A 43 -6.68 2.51 0.99
C GLY A 43 -6.95 3.70 1.89
N CYS A 44 -8.23 4.01 2.15
CA CYS A 44 -8.62 5.07 3.09
C CYS A 44 -8.15 4.75 4.51
N CYS A 45 -8.35 3.52 4.97
CA CYS A 45 -7.91 3.08 6.30
C CYS A 45 -6.38 3.12 6.43
N TRP A 46 -5.68 2.64 5.42
CA TRP A 46 -4.22 2.71 5.37
C TRP A 46 -3.72 4.16 5.42
N LEU A 47 -4.37 5.08 4.70
CA LEU A 47 -4.01 6.50 4.70
C LEU A 47 -4.14 7.11 6.10
N ILE A 48 -5.23 6.83 6.82
CA ILE A 48 -5.44 7.30 8.18
C ILE A 48 -4.35 6.77 9.11
N GLU A 49 -4.00 5.49 9.03
CA GLU A 49 -2.89 4.90 9.78
C GLU A 49 -1.55 5.58 9.45
N TYR A 50 -1.28 5.81 8.16
CA TYR A 50 -0.07 6.48 7.71
C TYR A 50 0.03 7.92 8.24
N LEU A 51 -1.05 8.71 8.11
CA LEU A 51 -1.07 10.10 8.57
C LEU A 51 -0.89 10.21 10.08
N SER A 52 -1.48 9.30 10.85
CA SER A 52 -1.30 9.24 12.31
C SER A 52 0.15 8.87 12.67
N LYS A 53 0.74 7.88 11.99
CA LYS A 53 2.14 7.50 12.19
C LYS A 53 3.11 8.66 11.98
N GLU A 54 2.87 9.44 10.93
CA GLU A 54 3.70 10.60 10.59
C GLU A 54 3.37 11.84 11.45
N GLY A 55 2.42 11.74 12.40
CA GLY A 55 1.99 12.86 13.24
C GLY A 55 1.31 13.99 12.46
N LEU A 56 0.68 13.67 11.33
CA LEU A 56 0.00 14.62 10.44
C LEU A 56 -1.47 14.80 10.78
N ILE A 57 -2.02 13.92 11.62
CA ILE A 57 -3.34 14.03 12.23
C ILE A 57 -3.21 13.75 13.74
N GLU A 58 -4.07 14.39 14.55
CA GLU A 58 -4.08 14.24 16.01
C GLU A 58 -5.05 13.15 16.48
N GLU A 59 -6.04 12.82 15.67
CA GLU A 59 -7.07 11.84 15.95
C GLU A 59 -6.47 10.43 16.09
N ASN A 60 -7.04 9.67 17.03
CA ASN A 60 -6.69 8.26 17.20
C ASN A 60 -7.31 7.41 16.08
N PRO A 61 -6.52 6.74 15.24
CA PRO A 61 -7.06 5.89 14.18
C PRO A 61 -7.99 4.77 14.66
N GLU A 62 -7.81 4.25 15.88
CA GLU A 62 -8.70 3.22 16.42
C GLU A 62 -10.13 3.72 16.58
N ASP A 63 -10.29 4.95 17.08
CA ASP A 63 -11.60 5.56 17.28
C ASP A 63 -12.27 5.88 15.93
N LEU A 64 -11.47 6.35 14.95
CA LEU A 64 -11.96 6.67 13.60
C LEU A 64 -12.38 5.43 12.80
N LEU A 65 -11.70 4.30 13.00
CA LEU A 65 -11.82 3.12 12.16
C LEU A 65 -12.55 1.95 12.83
N GLU A 66 -13.03 2.09 14.08
CA GLU A 66 -13.66 1.02 14.86
C GLU A 66 -14.78 0.31 14.08
N THR A 67 -15.71 1.09 13.50
CA THR A 67 -16.83 0.53 12.73
C THR A 67 -16.38 -0.16 11.45
N VAL A 68 -15.37 0.42 10.78
CA VAL A 68 -14.80 -0.13 9.55
C VAL A 68 -14.05 -1.43 9.84
N ASP A 69 -13.25 -1.47 10.90
CA ASP A 69 -12.54 -2.66 11.34
C ASP A 69 -13.51 -3.81 11.64
N ALA A 70 -14.57 -3.52 12.38
CA ALA A 70 -15.59 -4.51 12.68
C ALA A 70 -16.22 -5.07 11.38
N TYR A 71 -16.53 -4.19 10.43
CA TYR A 71 -17.07 -4.59 9.13
C TYR A 71 -16.08 -5.45 8.33
N ILE A 72 -14.81 -5.02 8.21
CA ILE A 72 -13.79 -5.76 7.49
C ILE A 72 -13.61 -7.15 8.11
N ARG A 73 -13.44 -7.25 9.44
CA ARG A 73 -13.26 -8.53 10.14
C ARG A 73 -14.41 -9.52 9.93
N GLN A 74 -15.64 -9.03 9.86
CA GLN A 74 -16.83 -9.86 9.60
C GLN A 74 -16.85 -10.41 8.16
N ASN A 75 -16.26 -9.69 7.21
CA ASN A 75 -16.31 -10.03 5.80
C ASN A 75 -15.04 -10.72 5.26
N ILE A 76 -13.91 -10.71 6.00
CA ILE A 76 -12.70 -11.42 5.58
C ILE A 76 -12.98 -12.92 5.47
N GLY A 77 -12.81 -13.50 4.27
CA GLY A 77 -13.06 -14.91 4.05
C GLY A 77 -12.54 -15.42 2.70
N GLU A 78 -12.76 -16.71 2.47
CA GLU A 78 -12.30 -17.43 1.27
C GLU A 78 -12.93 -16.94 -0.04
N THR A 79 -14.08 -16.27 0.03
CA THR A 79 -14.79 -15.76 -1.14
C THR A 79 -14.27 -14.42 -1.64
N MET A 80 -13.43 -13.72 -0.86
CA MET A 80 -12.85 -12.44 -1.27
C MET A 80 -11.82 -12.63 -2.38
N SER A 81 -11.68 -11.63 -3.26
CA SER A 81 -10.63 -11.63 -4.27
C SER A 81 -9.23 -11.51 -3.63
N VAL A 82 -8.19 -11.92 -4.37
CA VAL A 82 -6.80 -11.74 -3.92
C VAL A 82 -6.46 -10.25 -3.81
N GLU A 83 -7.01 -9.42 -4.70
CA GLU A 83 -6.83 -7.97 -4.69
C GLU A 83 -7.41 -7.33 -3.40
N ASP A 84 -8.63 -7.71 -3.01
CA ASP A 84 -9.24 -7.25 -1.76
C ASP A 84 -8.42 -7.69 -0.55
N LEU A 85 -8.04 -8.97 -0.48
CA LEU A 85 -7.23 -9.51 0.60
C LEU A 85 -5.87 -8.83 0.71
N ALA A 86 -5.20 -8.55 -0.42
CA ALA A 86 -3.92 -7.84 -0.44
C ALA A 86 -4.08 -6.39 0.03
N GLY A 87 -5.16 -5.70 -0.39
CA GLY A 87 -5.50 -4.35 0.04
C GLY A 87 -5.75 -4.27 1.55
N ILE A 88 -6.60 -5.14 2.06
CA ILE A 88 -6.87 -5.27 3.50
C ILE A 88 -5.58 -5.62 4.25
N GLY A 89 -4.79 -6.55 3.73
CA GLY A 89 -3.52 -6.96 4.32
C GLY A 89 -2.54 -5.80 4.46
N ARG A 90 -2.45 -4.93 3.46
CA ARG A 90 -1.63 -3.71 3.50
C ARG A 90 -2.10 -2.76 4.61
N TYR A 91 -3.40 -2.59 4.79
CA TYR A 91 -3.97 -1.80 5.88
C TYR A 91 -3.64 -2.40 7.25
N TYR A 92 -3.93 -3.69 7.48
CA TYR A 92 -3.65 -4.33 8.78
C TYR A 92 -2.15 -4.40 9.09
N LEU A 93 -1.30 -4.53 8.08
CA LEU A 93 0.14 -4.45 8.26
C LEU A 93 0.58 -3.07 8.78
N ALA A 94 0.05 -1.98 8.21
CA ALA A 94 0.31 -0.63 8.69
C ALA A 94 -0.17 -0.46 10.15
N LYS A 95 -1.37 -0.94 10.44
CA LYS A 95 -1.95 -0.94 11.79
C LYS A 95 -1.09 -1.71 12.79
N MET A 96 -0.62 -2.90 12.43
CA MET A 96 0.29 -3.71 13.25
C MET A 96 1.63 -3.02 13.48
N GLN A 97 2.17 -2.32 12.46
CA GLN A 97 3.42 -1.58 12.59
C GLN A 97 3.30 -0.36 13.49
N ASN A 98 2.17 0.34 13.45
CA ASN A 98 1.93 1.52 14.26
C ASN A 98 1.61 1.18 15.72
N ARG A 99 0.78 0.19 15.94
CA ARG A 99 0.28 -0.24 17.25
C ARG A 99 0.29 -1.77 17.34
N PRO A 100 1.47 -2.38 17.62
CA PRO A 100 1.61 -3.83 17.64
C PRO A 100 0.82 -4.44 18.81
N THR A 101 -0.28 -5.10 18.49
CA THR A 101 -1.06 -5.92 19.41
C THR A 101 -1.09 -7.36 18.94
N LYS A 102 -1.48 -8.28 19.82
CA LYS A 102 -1.70 -9.68 19.43
C LYS A 102 -2.82 -9.78 18.40
N GLU A 103 -3.90 -9.03 18.59
CA GLU A 103 -5.07 -9.03 17.71
C GLU A 103 -4.69 -8.58 16.29
N HIS A 104 -3.93 -7.48 16.14
CA HIS A 104 -3.48 -7.02 14.82
C HIS A 104 -2.57 -8.05 14.13
N ARG A 105 -1.76 -8.77 14.89
CA ARG A 105 -0.94 -9.86 14.35
C ARG A 105 -1.80 -11.02 13.87
N ASP A 106 -2.77 -11.46 14.68
CA ASP A 106 -3.69 -12.54 14.34
C ASP A 106 -4.48 -12.19 13.06
N ASP A 107 -4.92 -10.92 12.90
CA ASP A 107 -5.57 -10.43 11.67
C ASP A 107 -4.63 -10.53 10.45
N CYS A 108 -3.37 -10.07 10.57
CA CYS A 108 -2.38 -10.19 9.50
C CYS A 108 -2.12 -11.65 9.11
N GLU A 109 -1.92 -12.53 10.09
CA GLU A 109 -1.67 -13.95 9.86
C GLU A 109 -2.87 -14.63 9.17
N ARG A 110 -4.10 -14.32 9.59
CA ARG A 110 -5.32 -14.81 8.95
C ARG A 110 -5.39 -14.44 7.48
N ILE A 111 -5.11 -13.17 7.14
CA ILE A 111 -5.15 -12.69 5.75
C ILE A 111 -4.02 -13.34 4.94
N ALA A 112 -2.80 -13.44 5.51
CA ALA A 112 -1.66 -14.06 4.86
C ALA A 112 -1.92 -15.54 4.53
N VAL A 113 -2.58 -16.29 5.42
CA VAL A 113 -3.00 -17.67 5.17
C VAL A 113 -4.03 -17.75 4.03
N LEU A 114 -5.00 -16.83 3.98
CA LEU A 114 -5.98 -16.77 2.87
C LEU A 114 -5.34 -16.45 1.53
N LEU A 115 -4.26 -15.67 1.50
CA LEU A 115 -3.50 -15.36 0.30
C LEU A 115 -2.62 -16.53 -0.16
N GLN A 116 -2.12 -17.32 0.79
CA GLN A 116 -1.25 -18.46 0.50
C GLN A 116 -1.98 -19.50 -0.36
N GLY A 117 -1.40 -19.82 -1.51
CA GLY A 117 -1.97 -20.79 -2.45
C GLY A 117 -3.06 -20.26 -3.38
N ARG A 118 -3.43 -18.98 -3.27
CA ARG A 118 -4.40 -18.32 -4.15
C ARG A 118 -3.77 -17.34 -5.13
N MET A 119 -2.50 -16.98 -4.92
CA MET A 119 -1.77 -16.07 -5.80
C MET A 119 -1.48 -16.73 -7.15
N GLY A 120 -1.79 -16.03 -8.25
CA GLY A 120 -1.63 -16.53 -9.62
C GLY A 120 -1.37 -15.41 -10.63
N GLU A 121 -2.41 -15.01 -11.34
CA GLU A 121 -2.33 -14.06 -12.47
C GLU A 121 -2.52 -12.58 -12.08
N GLU A 122 -2.51 -12.25 -10.79
CA GLU A 122 -2.75 -10.90 -10.28
C GLU A 122 -1.73 -9.90 -10.82
N ALA A 123 -2.13 -8.61 -10.84
CA ALA A 123 -1.23 -7.51 -11.17
C ALA A 123 0.00 -7.48 -10.25
N PRO A 124 1.18 -7.07 -10.75
CA PRO A 124 2.39 -7.01 -9.94
C PRO A 124 2.25 -6.22 -8.63
N SER A 125 1.47 -5.13 -8.64
CA SER A 125 1.20 -4.32 -7.45
C SER A 125 0.47 -5.11 -6.36
N VAL A 126 -0.57 -5.87 -6.73
CA VAL A 126 -1.32 -6.74 -5.82
C VAL A 126 -0.41 -7.85 -5.29
N THR A 127 0.43 -8.43 -6.15
CA THR A 127 1.38 -9.47 -5.77
C THR A 127 2.41 -8.95 -4.76
N VAL A 128 2.95 -7.74 -4.95
CA VAL A 128 3.88 -7.10 -3.98
C VAL A 128 3.21 -6.90 -2.62
N ASP A 129 2.00 -6.37 -2.59
CA ASP A 129 1.27 -6.14 -1.33
C ASP A 129 1.04 -7.45 -0.56
N ALA A 130 0.60 -8.49 -1.26
CA ALA A 130 0.41 -9.82 -0.68
C ALA A 130 1.71 -10.41 -0.12
N LEU A 131 2.81 -10.34 -0.89
CA LEU A 131 4.11 -10.87 -0.45
C LEU A 131 4.69 -10.08 0.72
N THR A 132 4.47 -8.76 0.76
CA THR A 132 4.89 -7.92 1.89
C THR A 132 4.22 -8.38 3.19
N LEU A 133 2.92 -8.63 3.17
CA LEU A 133 2.19 -9.15 4.31
C LEU A 133 2.68 -10.54 4.70
N MET A 134 2.78 -11.46 3.73
CA MET A 134 3.21 -12.84 3.99
C MET A 134 4.60 -12.91 4.62
N GLN A 135 5.56 -12.08 4.15
CA GLN A 135 6.89 -12.01 4.76
C GLN A 135 6.85 -11.41 6.17
N ALA A 136 6.03 -10.37 6.41
CA ALA A 136 5.86 -9.80 7.74
C ALA A 136 5.29 -10.83 8.73
N CYS A 137 4.52 -11.81 8.24
CA CYS A 137 4.02 -12.95 9.01
C CYS A 137 5.02 -14.15 9.05
N GLY A 138 6.23 -14.00 8.53
CA GLY A 138 7.27 -15.04 8.57
C GLY A 138 7.09 -16.17 7.56
N MET A 139 6.25 -15.99 6.53
CA MET A 139 6.03 -17.01 5.51
C MET A 139 7.15 -17.02 4.47
N GLU A 140 7.48 -18.21 3.93
CA GLU A 140 8.43 -18.35 2.83
C GLU A 140 7.78 -17.88 1.51
N THR A 141 8.43 -16.93 0.82
CA THR A 141 7.91 -16.28 -0.39
C THR A 141 8.89 -16.28 -1.56
N ARG A 142 10.01 -17.00 -1.46
CA ARG A 142 11.11 -16.95 -2.43
C ARG A 142 10.68 -17.29 -3.86
N GLU A 143 9.81 -18.28 -4.04
CA GLU A 143 9.38 -18.69 -5.37
C GLU A 143 8.44 -17.65 -5.99
N GLN A 144 7.52 -17.13 -5.19
CA GLN A 144 6.60 -16.06 -5.61
C GLN A 144 7.35 -14.78 -5.99
N LEU A 145 8.43 -14.43 -5.27
CA LEU A 145 9.30 -13.30 -5.62
C LEU A 145 9.94 -13.47 -6.99
N ARG A 146 10.43 -14.67 -7.32
CA ARG A 146 11.00 -14.96 -8.65
C ARG A 146 9.95 -14.86 -9.77
N VAL A 147 8.71 -15.25 -9.49
CA VAL A 147 7.59 -15.09 -10.43
C VAL A 147 7.28 -13.61 -10.62
N LEU A 148 7.21 -12.84 -9.54
CA LEU A 148 6.94 -11.41 -9.57
C LEU A 148 8.02 -10.64 -10.34
N GLU A 149 9.29 -10.92 -10.13
CA GLU A 149 10.40 -10.31 -10.88
C GLU A 149 10.21 -10.50 -12.39
N ARG A 150 9.93 -11.72 -12.83
CA ARG A 150 9.65 -12.01 -14.25
C ARG A 150 8.40 -11.31 -14.78
N LYS A 151 7.35 -11.14 -13.95
CA LYS A 151 6.16 -10.37 -14.33
C LYS A 151 6.50 -8.89 -14.55
N ILE A 152 7.27 -8.27 -13.66
CA ILE A 152 7.69 -6.87 -13.77
C ILE A 152 8.55 -6.63 -15.01
N GLU A 153 9.45 -7.56 -15.34
CA GLU A 153 10.29 -7.47 -16.55
C GLU A 153 9.47 -7.48 -17.85
N ARG A 154 8.36 -8.21 -17.87
CA ARG A 154 7.48 -8.36 -19.04
C ARG A 154 6.30 -7.39 -19.06
N MET A 155 6.14 -6.59 -18.02
CA MET A 155 5.01 -5.70 -17.86
C MET A 155 5.00 -4.61 -18.93
N GLU A 156 3.89 -4.46 -19.63
CA GLU A 156 3.61 -3.30 -20.47
C GLU A 156 3.15 -2.14 -19.58
N CYS A 157 4.05 -1.23 -19.26
CA CYS A 157 3.81 -0.14 -18.31
C CYS A 157 4.71 1.06 -18.62
N THR A 158 4.42 2.19 -17.99
CA THR A 158 5.31 3.34 -18.07
C THR A 158 6.67 3.03 -17.43
N GLN A 159 7.68 3.81 -17.79
CA GLN A 159 9.00 3.67 -17.17
C GLN A 159 8.94 3.97 -15.66
N VAL A 160 8.10 4.92 -15.25
CA VAL A 160 7.91 5.27 -13.84
C VAL A 160 7.30 4.11 -13.06
N GLU A 161 6.22 3.50 -13.56
CA GLU A 161 5.60 2.33 -12.93
C GLU A 161 6.60 1.18 -12.76
N ARG A 162 7.42 0.92 -13.78
CA ARG A 162 8.46 -0.12 -13.69
C ARG A 162 9.50 0.19 -12.62
N VAL A 163 9.99 1.44 -12.57
CA VAL A 163 10.93 1.89 -11.54
C VAL A 163 10.30 1.77 -10.15
N TYR A 164 9.04 2.18 -10.01
CA TYR A 164 8.29 2.05 -8.76
C TYR A 164 8.14 0.59 -8.32
N MET A 165 7.81 -0.32 -9.23
CA MET A 165 7.70 -1.74 -8.90
C MET A 165 9.05 -2.35 -8.50
N LEU A 166 10.15 -1.96 -9.14
CA LEU A 166 11.51 -2.38 -8.74
C LEU A 166 11.88 -1.83 -7.36
N PHE A 167 11.48 -0.60 -7.06
CA PHE A 167 11.65 -0.01 -5.75
C PHE A 167 10.87 -0.78 -4.67
N ARG A 168 9.62 -1.15 -4.94
CA ARG A 168 8.82 -1.99 -4.05
C ARG A 168 9.47 -3.37 -3.81
N LEU A 169 10.06 -3.98 -4.85
CA LEU A 169 10.85 -5.20 -4.71
C LEU A 169 12.11 -4.99 -3.85
N TYR A 170 12.80 -3.86 -4.01
CA TYR A 170 13.92 -3.53 -3.13
C TYR A 170 13.49 -3.43 -1.67
N LEU A 171 12.41 -2.72 -1.37
CA LEU A 171 11.89 -2.61 0.00
C LEU A 171 11.52 -3.97 0.61
N LEU A 172 11.02 -4.89 -0.22
CA LEU A 172 10.61 -6.21 0.19
C LEU A 172 11.80 -7.17 0.41
N THR A 173 12.86 -7.07 -0.43
CA THR A 173 13.97 -8.02 -0.43
C THR A 173 15.26 -7.48 0.20
N HIS A 174 15.39 -6.17 0.29
CA HIS A 174 16.64 -5.45 0.60
C HIS A 174 17.81 -5.83 -0.31
N ASP A 175 17.54 -6.35 -1.53
CA ASP A 175 18.56 -6.75 -2.48
C ASP A 175 19.05 -5.52 -3.27
N GLY A 176 20.36 -5.24 -3.14
CA GLY A 176 21.04 -4.14 -3.85
C GLY A 176 20.94 -4.20 -5.37
N TYR A 177 20.67 -5.36 -5.95
CA TYR A 177 20.40 -5.51 -7.38
C TYR A 177 19.17 -4.68 -7.81
N PHE A 178 18.07 -4.75 -7.06
CA PHE A 178 16.88 -3.95 -7.37
C PHE A 178 17.12 -2.45 -7.16
N LEU A 179 17.86 -2.08 -6.11
CA LEU A 179 18.21 -0.67 -5.86
C LEU A 179 19.04 -0.09 -7.02
N ALA A 180 20.01 -0.83 -7.53
CA ALA A 180 20.81 -0.39 -8.67
C ALA A 180 19.94 -0.15 -9.93
N ARG A 181 18.97 -1.04 -10.19
CA ARG A 181 18.03 -0.91 -11.30
C ARG A 181 17.06 0.30 -11.12
N VAL A 182 16.63 0.58 -9.90
CA VAL A 182 15.85 1.79 -9.57
C VAL A 182 16.67 3.03 -9.89
N GLN A 183 17.92 3.11 -9.41
CA GLN A 183 18.80 4.26 -9.66
C GLN A 183 19.08 4.47 -11.15
N GLU A 184 19.28 3.41 -11.91
CA GLU A 184 19.44 3.47 -13.36
C GLU A 184 18.16 3.96 -14.05
N GLY A 185 17.00 3.40 -13.66
CA GLY A 185 15.71 3.81 -14.19
C GLY A 185 15.40 5.29 -13.92
N MET A 186 15.68 5.77 -12.71
CA MET A 186 15.50 7.18 -12.34
C MET A 186 16.32 8.14 -13.21
N LYS A 187 17.57 7.80 -13.57
CA LYS A 187 18.42 8.62 -14.46
C LYS A 187 17.85 8.78 -15.86
N ASN A 188 17.05 7.81 -16.30
CA ASN A 188 16.51 7.74 -17.66
C ASN A 188 15.07 8.28 -17.76
N LEU A 189 14.49 8.78 -16.68
CA LEU A 189 13.13 9.34 -16.69
C LEU A 189 13.04 10.60 -17.52
N ARG A 190 11.92 10.75 -18.22
CA ARG A 190 11.60 11.93 -19.04
C ARG A 190 10.44 12.70 -18.42
N PRO A 191 10.70 13.77 -17.63
CA PRO A 191 9.67 14.50 -16.89
C PRO A 191 8.51 15.02 -17.75
N GLN A 192 8.76 15.31 -19.04
CA GLN A 192 7.77 15.87 -19.95
C GLN A 192 6.63 14.91 -20.33
N LEU A 193 6.80 13.62 -20.04
CA LEU A 193 5.83 12.55 -20.37
C LEU A 193 5.13 11.97 -19.14
N MET A 194 5.28 12.61 -17.98
CA MET A 194 4.78 12.06 -16.71
C MET A 194 3.35 12.48 -16.44
N THR A 195 2.56 11.54 -15.94
CA THR A 195 1.22 11.76 -15.40
C THR A 195 1.27 12.21 -13.94
N LEU A 196 0.13 12.61 -13.39
CA LEU A 196 0.02 12.87 -11.94
C LEU A 196 0.30 11.61 -11.11
N GLU A 197 -0.15 10.44 -11.56
CA GLU A 197 0.11 9.16 -10.91
C GLU A 197 1.61 8.84 -10.88
N ASP A 198 2.32 9.07 -12.00
CA ASP A 198 3.77 8.94 -12.07
C ASP A 198 4.47 9.85 -11.05
N ALA A 199 4.01 11.08 -10.91
CA ALA A 199 4.59 12.03 -9.96
C ALA A 199 4.41 11.54 -8.49
N VAL A 200 3.25 10.97 -8.16
CA VAL A 200 3.00 10.37 -6.82
C VAL A 200 3.95 9.22 -6.55
N MET A 201 4.13 8.29 -7.51
CA MET A 201 5.06 7.17 -7.37
C MET A 201 6.51 7.64 -7.17
N LEU A 202 6.95 8.68 -7.88
CA LEU A 202 8.29 9.24 -7.73
C LEU A 202 8.49 9.90 -6.36
N VAL A 203 7.49 10.61 -5.86
CA VAL A 203 7.55 11.20 -4.51
C VAL A 203 7.73 10.10 -3.46
N GLU A 204 7.01 8.97 -3.57
CA GLU A 204 7.19 7.83 -2.67
C GLU A 204 8.61 7.26 -2.73
N ILE A 205 9.19 7.09 -3.95
CA ILE A 205 10.57 6.61 -4.12
C ILE A 205 11.59 7.58 -3.49
N MET A 206 11.38 8.89 -3.62
CA MET A 206 12.32 9.91 -3.15
C MET A 206 12.24 10.14 -1.63
N TYR A 207 11.12 9.80 -1.01
CA TYR A 207 10.90 10.00 0.42
C TYR A 207 11.53 8.88 1.27
N HIS A 208 11.70 7.69 0.73
CA HIS A 208 12.34 6.53 1.37
C HIS A 208 13.82 6.40 1.00
#